data_f020234735209d41926bfc052ba4bbb6
#
_entry.id   f020234735209d41926bfc052ba4bbb6
#
_cell.length_a   1.000
_cell.length_b   1.000
_cell.length_c   1.000
_cell.angle_alpha   90.00
_cell.angle_beta   90.00
_cell.angle_gamma   90.00
#
_symmetry.space_group_name_H-M   'P 1'
#
loop_
_entity.id
_entity.type
_entity.pdbx_description
1 polymer ?
#
loop_
_entity_poly.entity_id
_entity_poly.type
_entity_poly.pdbx_seq_one_letter_code
_entity_poly.pdbx_strand_id
1 'polypeptide(L)'
;MSGKLYLVPTPIGNLKDITLRALEVLREVDIIACEDTRQSLKLLNHFNIKKTLVSYHQHNEQGKSEAIIERLHEGKSIAIISDAGTPGISDPGSIIVEKCIEEGISFEVLPGATAITTALVYSGLDTTKFIFRGFLPRENKDRKPIIADLINRTETIVFYEAPHRILNTLEFLYENLGDRKIAICRELTKLYEDIMRVTLSEAIEYYKENSGRGEYVLVIQGKSEEEILQEKSARWEGISIEEHINIYINEGLNKKDAIKQVAKDRNIHKSEVYKYSINL
;
A
#
# COMPACT_ATOMS: atom_id res chain seq x y z
N MET A 1 -5.54 35.49 -14.42
CA MET A 1 -6.04 34.20 -13.86
C MET A 1 -4.82 33.33 -13.67
N SER A 2 -4.64 32.70 -12.51
CA SER A 2 -3.56 31.72 -12.30
C SER A 2 -3.75 30.52 -13.25
N GLY A 3 -2.64 29.88 -13.62
CA GLY A 3 -2.66 28.63 -14.36
C GLY A 3 -3.25 27.49 -13.55
N LYS A 4 -3.27 26.28 -14.08
CA LYS A 4 -3.79 25.10 -13.42
C LYS A 4 -2.76 23.98 -13.41
N LEU A 5 -2.63 23.29 -12.28
CA LEU A 5 -1.79 22.10 -12.14
C LEU A 5 -2.62 20.85 -12.44
N TYR A 6 -2.03 19.90 -13.18
CA TYR A 6 -2.62 18.58 -13.43
C TYR A 6 -1.68 17.47 -12.97
N LEU A 7 -2.16 16.56 -12.16
CA LEU A 7 -1.46 15.31 -11.88
C LEU A 7 -1.99 14.26 -12.86
N VAL A 8 -1.14 13.81 -13.77
CA VAL A 8 -1.57 12.97 -14.90
C VAL A 8 -0.95 11.58 -14.77
N PRO A 9 -1.75 10.55 -14.51
CA PRO A 9 -1.27 9.17 -14.49
C PRO A 9 -0.73 8.72 -15.84
N THR A 10 0.38 7.99 -15.80
CA THR A 10 1.00 7.33 -16.95
C THR A 10 0.78 5.81 -16.90
N PRO A 11 0.92 5.09 -18.01
CA PRO A 11 0.83 3.64 -18.00
C PRO A 11 1.87 2.98 -17.10
N ILE A 12 1.50 1.90 -16.43
CA ILE A 12 2.41 1.10 -15.60
C ILE A 12 3.16 0.00 -16.38
N GLY A 13 2.92 -0.09 -17.67
CA GLY A 13 3.54 -1.07 -18.57
C GLY A 13 2.96 -1.01 -19.97
N ASN A 14 1.66 -1.20 -20.11
CA ASN A 14 0.99 -1.16 -21.41
C ASN A 14 0.59 0.27 -21.78
N LEU A 15 1.16 0.79 -22.85
CA LEU A 15 0.86 2.15 -23.32
C LEU A 15 -0.62 2.41 -23.64
N LYS A 16 -1.39 1.34 -23.91
CA LYS A 16 -2.84 1.44 -24.17
C LYS A 16 -3.67 1.76 -22.92
N ASP A 17 -3.08 1.65 -21.73
CA ASP A 17 -3.77 1.94 -20.46
C ASP A 17 -3.79 3.45 -20.15
N ILE A 18 -3.19 4.28 -20.98
CA ILE A 18 -3.33 5.73 -20.86
C ILE A 18 -4.76 6.17 -21.17
N THR A 19 -5.30 7.08 -20.39
CA THR A 19 -6.64 7.58 -20.63
C THR A 19 -6.67 8.62 -21.76
N LEU A 20 -7.78 8.72 -22.49
CA LEU A 20 -7.97 9.75 -23.50
C LEU A 20 -7.79 11.16 -22.91
N ARG A 21 -8.35 11.40 -21.72
CA ARG A 21 -8.24 12.66 -21.00
C ARG A 21 -6.79 13.00 -20.60
N ALA A 22 -6.00 12.00 -20.22
CA ALA A 22 -4.58 12.21 -19.97
C ALA A 22 -3.85 12.71 -21.24
N LEU A 23 -4.12 12.11 -22.39
CA LEU A 23 -3.55 12.55 -23.67
C LEU A 23 -4.00 13.96 -24.08
N GLU A 24 -5.26 14.32 -23.84
CA GLU A 24 -5.78 15.66 -24.08
C GLU A 24 -5.05 16.68 -23.20
N VAL A 25 -4.99 16.47 -21.90
CA VAL A 25 -4.30 17.37 -20.95
C VAL A 25 -2.82 17.52 -21.31
N LEU A 26 -2.12 16.42 -21.61
CA LEU A 26 -0.70 16.47 -22.00
C LEU A 26 -0.46 17.26 -23.31
N ARG A 27 -1.47 17.32 -24.22
CA ARG A 27 -1.39 18.15 -25.41
C ARG A 27 -1.69 19.63 -25.15
N GLU A 28 -2.51 19.94 -24.15
CA GLU A 28 -2.99 21.30 -23.87
C GLU A 28 -2.04 22.09 -22.96
N VAL A 29 -1.46 21.46 -21.93
CA VAL A 29 -0.60 22.17 -20.97
C VAL A 29 0.62 22.82 -21.60
N ASP A 30 1.14 23.89 -20.99
CA ASP A 30 2.33 24.59 -21.45
C ASP A 30 3.62 23.80 -21.15
N ILE A 31 3.67 23.12 -19.99
CA ILE A 31 4.87 22.47 -19.46
C ILE A 31 4.48 21.12 -18.87
N ILE A 32 5.37 20.14 -19.03
CA ILE A 32 5.25 18.85 -18.35
C ILE A 32 6.44 18.69 -17.38
N ALA A 33 6.15 18.55 -16.10
CA ALA A 33 7.12 18.20 -15.08
C ALA A 33 7.12 16.67 -14.90
N CYS A 34 8.31 16.04 -14.92
CA CYS A 34 8.44 14.60 -14.92
C CYS A 34 9.70 14.14 -14.17
N GLU A 35 9.67 12.89 -13.68
CA GLU A 35 10.76 12.31 -12.90
C GLU A 35 12.00 12.05 -13.74
N ASP A 36 11.91 11.20 -14.76
CA ASP A 36 12.95 11.01 -15.77
C ASP A 36 12.47 11.54 -17.13
N THR A 37 13.10 12.63 -17.58
CA THR A 37 12.78 13.27 -18.87
C THR A 37 13.01 12.35 -20.06
N ARG A 38 13.92 11.38 -19.96
CA ARG A 38 14.20 10.42 -21.04
C ARG A 38 13.07 9.39 -21.18
N GLN A 39 12.52 8.89 -20.08
CA GLN A 39 11.38 7.97 -20.08
C GLN A 39 10.12 8.69 -20.53
N SER A 40 9.87 9.87 -19.98
CA SER A 40 8.73 10.72 -20.36
C SER A 40 8.77 11.10 -21.84
N LEU A 41 9.95 11.36 -22.39
CA LEU A 41 10.10 11.67 -23.82
C LEU A 41 9.71 10.48 -24.71
N LYS A 42 10.01 9.23 -24.30
CA LYS A 42 9.58 8.03 -25.04
C LYS A 42 8.05 7.93 -25.07
N LEU A 43 7.39 8.12 -23.93
CA LEU A 43 5.93 8.13 -23.81
C LEU A 43 5.32 9.20 -24.72
N LEU A 44 5.77 10.44 -24.60
CA LEU A 44 5.23 11.57 -25.33
C LEU A 44 5.45 11.42 -26.85
N ASN A 45 6.61 10.95 -27.27
CA ASN A 45 6.90 10.68 -28.69
C ASN A 45 6.00 9.60 -29.27
N HIS A 46 5.69 8.54 -28.49
CA HIS A 46 4.76 7.50 -28.93
C HIS A 46 3.38 8.06 -29.26
N PHE A 47 2.91 9.07 -28.53
CA PHE A 47 1.63 9.74 -28.74
C PHE A 47 1.73 11.02 -29.57
N ASN A 48 2.88 11.28 -30.18
CA ASN A 48 3.15 12.49 -31.01
C ASN A 48 2.90 13.81 -30.23
N ILE A 49 3.25 13.85 -28.95
CA ILE A 49 3.13 15.03 -28.10
C ILE A 49 4.51 15.69 -27.98
N LYS A 50 4.59 16.98 -28.33
CA LYS A 50 5.80 17.80 -28.23
C LYS A 50 5.58 18.92 -27.24
N LYS A 51 6.20 18.83 -26.07
CA LYS A 51 6.08 19.79 -24.95
C LYS A 51 7.43 20.06 -24.31
N THR A 52 7.52 21.20 -23.63
CA THR A 52 8.66 21.51 -22.77
C THR A 52 8.63 20.60 -21.55
N LEU A 53 9.74 19.86 -21.32
CA LEU A 53 9.91 19.01 -20.16
C LEU A 53 10.78 19.70 -19.12
N VAL A 54 10.40 19.57 -17.86
CA VAL A 54 11.20 19.97 -16.70
C VAL A 54 11.36 18.79 -15.74
N SER A 55 12.57 18.61 -15.21
CA SER A 55 12.82 17.54 -14.25
C SER A 55 12.23 17.89 -12.90
N TYR A 56 11.45 16.95 -12.32
CA TYR A 56 10.80 17.04 -11.03
C TYR A 56 10.81 15.66 -10.37
N HIS A 57 11.73 15.43 -9.42
CA HIS A 57 11.96 14.15 -8.75
C HIS A 57 12.18 14.37 -7.25
N GLN A 58 12.09 13.32 -6.43
CA GLN A 58 12.17 13.39 -4.96
C GLN A 58 13.35 14.23 -4.44
N HIS A 59 14.52 14.16 -5.08
CA HIS A 59 15.71 14.90 -4.63
C HIS A 59 15.66 16.41 -4.93
N ASN A 60 14.80 16.89 -5.84
CA ASN A 60 14.69 18.30 -6.19
C ASN A 60 13.30 18.88 -5.97
N GLU A 61 12.35 18.08 -5.49
CA GLU A 61 10.93 18.40 -5.35
C GLU A 61 10.70 19.71 -4.58
N GLN A 62 11.38 19.94 -3.47
CA GLN A 62 11.22 21.18 -2.68
C GLN A 62 11.55 22.45 -3.49
N GLY A 63 12.76 22.54 -4.03
CA GLY A 63 13.19 23.73 -4.77
C GLY A 63 12.48 23.89 -6.12
N LYS A 64 12.12 22.78 -6.78
CA LYS A 64 11.41 22.83 -8.06
C LYS A 64 9.93 23.14 -7.89
N SER A 65 9.31 22.79 -6.78
CA SER A 65 7.92 23.16 -6.47
C SER A 65 7.74 24.68 -6.49
N GLU A 66 8.66 25.45 -5.92
CA GLU A 66 8.61 26.91 -5.95
C GLU A 66 8.60 27.46 -7.38
N ALA A 67 9.52 27.00 -8.21
CA ALA A 67 9.58 27.42 -9.60
C ALA A 67 8.33 27.01 -10.42
N ILE A 68 7.68 25.91 -10.05
CA ILE A 68 6.41 25.48 -10.67
C ILE A 68 5.27 26.40 -10.22
N ILE A 69 5.18 26.71 -8.92
CA ILE A 69 4.19 27.62 -8.36
C ILE A 69 4.30 29.03 -8.99
N GLU A 70 5.50 29.56 -9.15
CA GLU A 70 5.72 30.85 -9.83
C GLU A 70 5.13 30.83 -11.24
N ARG A 71 5.37 29.78 -12.03
CA ARG A 71 4.82 29.64 -13.37
C ARG A 71 3.31 29.48 -13.40
N LEU A 72 2.73 28.80 -12.40
CA LEU A 72 1.29 28.73 -12.24
C LEU A 72 0.68 30.11 -11.95
N HIS A 73 1.34 30.94 -11.14
CA HIS A 73 0.93 32.35 -10.91
C HIS A 73 1.06 33.20 -12.20
N GLU A 74 2.03 32.92 -13.04
CA GLU A 74 2.14 33.55 -14.38
C GLU A 74 1.03 33.12 -15.36
N GLY A 75 0.13 32.23 -14.94
CA GLY A 75 -0.99 31.74 -15.77
C GLY A 75 -0.66 30.52 -16.62
N LYS A 76 0.52 29.87 -16.43
CA LYS A 76 0.89 28.66 -17.17
C LYS A 76 0.18 27.43 -16.61
N SER A 77 -0.31 26.57 -17.50
CA SER A 77 -0.82 25.25 -17.15
C SER A 77 0.29 24.21 -17.16
N ILE A 78 0.36 23.41 -16.12
CA ILE A 78 1.47 22.45 -15.91
C ILE A 78 0.91 21.07 -15.60
N ALA A 79 1.42 20.02 -16.27
CA ALA A 79 1.15 18.64 -15.91
C ALA A 79 2.35 18.06 -15.15
N ILE A 80 2.08 17.30 -14.08
CA ILE A 80 3.07 16.43 -13.44
C ILE A 80 2.76 15.00 -13.84
N ILE A 81 3.78 14.28 -14.28
CA ILE A 81 3.74 12.85 -14.58
C ILE A 81 4.86 12.14 -13.83
N SER A 82 4.59 10.91 -13.39
CA SER A 82 5.59 9.95 -12.88
C SER A 82 6.09 9.05 -14.02
N ASP A 83 7.13 8.29 -13.76
CA ASP A 83 7.64 7.32 -14.74
C ASP A 83 6.62 6.22 -15.02
N ALA A 84 5.81 5.83 -14.00
CA ALA A 84 4.73 4.85 -14.12
C ALA A 84 3.63 5.08 -13.09
N GLY A 85 2.37 5.06 -13.52
CA GLY A 85 1.22 5.15 -12.62
C GLY A 85 0.82 6.57 -12.23
N THR A 86 0.28 6.74 -11.03
CA THR A 86 -0.30 8.00 -10.55
C THR A 86 0.72 8.81 -9.75
N PRO A 87 1.06 10.05 -10.16
CA PRO A 87 1.94 10.94 -9.43
C PRO A 87 1.47 11.18 -7.98
N GLY A 88 2.41 11.31 -7.04
CA GLY A 88 2.12 11.55 -5.62
C GLY A 88 1.87 10.27 -4.80
N ILE A 89 1.90 9.09 -5.42
CA ILE A 89 1.80 7.79 -4.74
C ILE A 89 3.12 7.04 -4.88
N SER A 90 3.98 7.09 -3.88
CA SER A 90 5.37 6.61 -3.91
C SER A 90 6.28 7.32 -4.91
N ASP A 91 5.79 8.35 -5.54
CA ASP A 91 6.43 9.19 -6.54
C ASP A 91 6.29 10.67 -6.15
N PRO A 92 7.06 11.61 -6.78
CA PRO A 92 6.92 13.03 -6.55
C PRO A 92 5.51 13.55 -6.87
N GLY A 93 5.02 14.53 -6.10
CA GLY A 93 3.72 15.18 -6.35
C GLY A 93 2.99 15.65 -5.11
N SER A 94 3.24 15.04 -3.93
CA SER A 94 2.56 15.42 -2.69
C SER A 94 2.89 16.85 -2.25
N ILE A 95 4.17 17.25 -2.31
CA ILE A 95 4.64 18.58 -1.90
C ILE A 95 4.01 19.68 -2.76
N ILE A 96 3.94 19.49 -4.06
CA ILE A 96 3.37 20.54 -4.94
C ILE A 96 1.84 20.64 -4.76
N VAL A 97 1.16 19.53 -4.48
CA VAL A 97 -0.28 19.55 -4.16
C VAL A 97 -0.51 20.32 -2.87
N GLU A 98 0.28 20.08 -1.83
CA GLU A 98 0.23 20.82 -0.56
C GLU A 98 0.39 22.32 -0.79
N LYS A 99 1.43 22.73 -1.54
CA LYS A 99 1.67 24.14 -1.90
C LYS A 99 0.52 24.75 -2.72
N CYS A 100 -0.05 24.01 -3.66
CA CYS A 100 -1.23 24.49 -4.40
C CYS A 100 -2.43 24.75 -3.48
N ILE A 101 -2.65 23.89 -2.48
CA ILE A 101 -3.71 24.08 -1.49
C ILE A 101 -3.44 25.33 -0.65
N GLU A 102 -2.21 25.49 -0.14
CA GLU A 102 -1.81 26.63 0.69
C GLU A 102 -1.96 27.97 -0.06
N GLU A 103 -1.62 28.02 -1.34
CA GLU A 103 -1.65 29.23 -2.17
C GLU A 103 -2.96 29.42 -2.96
N GLY A 104 -3.95 28.54 -2.78
CA GLY A 104 -5.25 28.61 -3.47
C GLY A 104 -5.16 28.44 -4.99
N ILE A 105 -4.12 27.73 -5.47
CA ILE A 105 -3.93 27.41 -6.89
C ILE A 105 -4.79 26.23 -7.27
N SER A 106 -5.55 26.34 -8.36
CA SER A 106 -6.38 25.26 -8.87
C SER A 106 -5.53 24.08 -9.35
N PHE A 107 -5.86 22.87 -8.90
CA PHE A 107 -5.26 21.66 -9.42
C PHE A 107 -6.31 20.58 -9.69
N GLU A 108 -5.92 19.59 -10.49
CA GLU A 108 -6.77 18.45 -10.83
C GLU A 108 -5.93 17.17 -10.85
N VAL A 109 -6.44 16.11 -10.20
CA VAL A 109 -5.86 14.77 -10.27
C VAL A 109 -6.70 13.93 -11.23
N LEU A 110 -6.10 13.46 -12.30
CA LEU A 110 -6.78 12.60 -13.25
C LEU A 110 -6.81 11.16 -12.73
N PRO A 111 -7.92 10.43 -12.86
CA PRO A 111 -7.93 8.99 -12.64
C PRO A 111 -7.12 8.28 -13.74
N GLY A 112 -6.44 7.19 -13.37
CA GLY A 112 -5.66 6.42 -14.33
C GLY A 112 -5.04 5.16 -13.76
N ALA A 113 -4.04 4.63 -14.46
CA ALA A 113 -3.39 3.38 -14.09
C ALA A 113 -2.71 3.46 -12.72
N THR A 114 -2.85 2.38 -11.95
CA THR A 114 -2.14 2.19 -10.68
C THR A 114 -1.87 0.70 -10.44
N ALA A 115 -0.64 0.37 -10.09
CA ALA A 115 -0.24 -1.01 -9.82
C ALA A 115 -0.89 -1.57 -8.54
N ILE A 116 -1.19 -0.71 -7.55
CA ILE A 116 -1.76 -1.10 -6.26
C ILE A 116 -3.12 -1.77 -6.43
N THR A 117 -4.07 -1.09 -7.06
CA THR A 117 -5.44 -1.60 -7.23
C THR A 117 -5.48 -2.76 -8.23
N THR A 118 -4.65 -2.72 -9.27
CA THR A 118 -4.52 -3.81 -10.24
C THR A 118 -4.03 -5.08 -9.56
N ALA A 119 -2.95 -5.02 -8.78
CA ALA A 119 -2.44 -6.14 -8.01
C ALA A 119 -3.43 -6.65 -6.97
N LEU A 120 -4.10 -5.73 -6.26
CA LEU A 120 -5.08 -6.08 -5.24
C LEU A 120 -6.23 -6.90 -5.82
N VAL A 121 -6.76 -6.52 -6.98
CA VAL A 121 -7.79 -7.30 -7.68
C VAL A 121 -7.24 -8.63 -8.18
N TYR A 122 -6.04 -8.66 -8.75
CA TYR A 122 -5.39 -9.90 -9.20
C TYR A 122 -5.09 -10.86 -8.05
N SER A 123 -4.91 -10.38 -6.84
CA SER A 123 -4.54 -11.23 -5.70
C SER A 123 -5.60 -12.26 -5.35
N GLY A 124 -6.88 -11.94 -5.54
CA GLY A 124 -8.01 -12.75 -5.07
C GLY A 124 -8.20 -12.74 -3.55
N LEU A 125 -7.46 -11.88 -2.83
CA LEU A 125 -7.62 -11.62 -1.40
C LEU A 125 -8.75 -10.60 -1.15
N ASP A 126 -9.09 -10.35 0.12
CA ASP A 126 -10.11 -9.36 0.47
C ASP A 126 -9.70 -7.96 -0.01
N THR A 127 -10.55 -7.36 -0.82
CA THR A 127 -10.34 -6.03 -1.39
C THR A 127 -11.13 -4.92 -0.67
N THR A 128 -11.95 -5.29 0.30
CA THR A 128 -12.84 -4.33 1.00
C THR A 128 -12.07 -3.36 1.88
N LYS A 129 -10.96 -3.82 2.45
CA LYS A 129 -10.05 -3.01 3.25
C LYS A 129 -8.62 -3.45 2.99
N PHE A 130 -7.75 -2.49 2.70
CA PHE A 130 -6.34 -2.76 2.48
C PHE A 130 -5.46 -1.61 2.99
N ILE A 131 -4.20 -1.93 3.26
CA ILE A 131 -3.17 -1.00 3.70
C ILE A 131 -2.04 -1.03 2.69
N PHE A 132 -1.77 0.10 2.05
CA PHE A 132 -0.59 0.27 1.21
C PHE A 132 0.55 0.90 2.01
N ARG A 133 1.75 0.30 1.91
CA ARG A 133 2.94 0.72 2.67
C ARG A 133 4.13 1.13 1.79
N GLY A 134 3.95 1.19 0.48
CA GLY A 134 5.07 1.48 -0.43
C GLY A 134 6.16 0.41 -0.37
N PHE A 135 7.41 0.81 -0.45
CA PHE A 135 8.56 -0.08 -0.27
C PHE A 135 8.92 -0.25 1.20
N LEU A 136 9.22 -1.48 1.61
CA LEU A 136 9.81 -1.69 2.93
C LEU A 136 11.19 -1.01 3.02
N PRO A 137 11.53 -0.36 4.13
CA PRO A 137 12.86 0.20 4.36
C PRO A 137 13.97 -0.84 4.19
N ARG A 138 15.18 -0.40 3.91
CA ARG A 138 16.35 -1.31 3.80
C ARG A 138 16.82 -1.80 5.16
N GLU A 139 16.85 -0.91 6.14
CA GLU A 139 17.36 -1.18 7.48
C GLU A 139 16.32 -1.91 8.34
N ASN A 140 16.73 -2.97 9.03
CA ASN A 140 15.84 -3.74 9.91
C ASN A 140 15.24 -2.91 11.05
N LYS A 141 15.98 -1.91 11.55
CA LYS A 141 15.47 -1.00 12.59
C LYS A 141 14.23 -0.22 12.15
N ASP A 142 14.16 0.14 10.86
CA ASP A 142 13.07 0.92 10.28
C ASP A 142 11.90 0.01 9.81
N ARG A 143 12.18 -1.28 9.55
CA ARG A 143 11.14 -2.29 9.24
C ARG A 143 10.34 -2.71 10.46
N LYS A 144 10.99 -2.83 11.64
CA LYS A 144 10.36 -3.33 12.87
C LYS A 144 9.11 -2.56 13.28
N PRO A 145 9.09 -1.21 13.31
CA PRO A 145 7.87 -0.45 13.63
C PRO A 145 6.73 -0.69 12.65
N ILE A 146 7.04 -0.84 11.35
CA ILE A 146 6.04 -1.12 10.31
C ILE A 146 5.39 -2.48 10.57
N ILE A 147 6.20 -3.50 10.84
CA ILE A 147 5.68 -4.85 11.12
C ILE A 147 4.89 -4.89 12.41
N ALA A 148 5.33 -4.20 13.46
CA ALA A 148 4.60 -4.12 14.73
C ALA A 148 3.19 -3.53 14.56
N ASP A 149 3.01 -2.58 13.63
CA ASP A 149 1.69 -2.07 13.25
C ASP A 149 0.89 -3.08 12.41
N LEU A 150 1.54 -3.88 11.58
CA LEU A 150 0.88 -4.77 10.63
C LEU A 150 0.54 -6.16 11.17
N ILE A 151 1.26 -6.65 12.20
CA ILE A 151 1.16 -8.04 12.66
C ILE A 151 -0.27 -8.45 13.08
N ASN A 152 -1.03 -7.52 13.62
CA ASN A 152 -2.42 -7.74 14.07
C ASN A 152 -3.48 -7.19 13.12
N ARG A 153 -3.09 -6.66 11.97
CA ARG A 153 -4.03 -6.11 10.99
C ARG A 153 -4.75 -7.22 10.25
N THR A 154 -6.06 -7.07 10.11
CA THR A 154 -6.92 -7.98 9.34
C THR A 154 -7.06 -7.55 7.89
N GLU A 155 -6.70 -6.30 7.57
CA GLU A 155 -6.74 -5.74 6.24
C GLU A 155 -5.67 -6.40 5.35
N THR A 156 -5.95 -6.51 4.07
CA THR A 156 -4.96 -6.93 3.07
C THR A 156 -3.83 -5.91 2.99
N ILE A 157 -2.59 -6.37 2.98
CA ILE A 157 -1.40 -5.52 3.02
C ILE A 157 -0.75 -5.52 1.64
N VAL A 158 -0.40 -4.33 1.14
CA VAL A 158 0.21 -4.15 -0.18
C VAL A 158 1.54 -3.45 -0.05
N PHE A 159 2.59 -4.04 -0.66
CA PHE A 159 3.93 -3.45 -0.78
C PHE A 159 4.38 -3.40 -2.23
N TYR A 160 5.22 -2.43 -2.55
CA TYR A 160 6.11 -2.50 -3.71
C TYR A 160 7.40 -3.19 -3.33
N GLU A 161 8.01 -3.91 -4.29
CA GLU A 161 9.32 -4.49 -4.04
C GLU A 161 10.19 -4.54 -5.31
N ALA A 162 11.49 -4.39 -5.10
CA ALA A 162 12.49 -4.46 -6.15
C ALA A 162 13.02 -5.90 -6.33
N PRO A 163 13.41 -6.30 -7.55
CA PRO A 163 13.77 -7.67 -7.86
C PRO A 163 14.93 -8.23 -7.03
N HIS A 164 15.93 -7.39 -6.73
CA HIS A 164 17.11 -7.80 -5.95
C HIS A 164 16.84 -7.95 -4.45
N ARG A 165 15.64 -7.58 -3.97
CA ARG A 165 15.24 -7.62 -2.55
C ARG A 165 14.18 -8.68 -2.27
N ILE A 166 13.53 -9.23 -3.30
CA ILE A 166 12.33 -10.05 -3.17
C ILE A 166 12.50 -11.18 -2.15
N LEU A 167 13.53 -12.00 -2.24
CA LEU A 167 13.77 -13.12 -1.33
C LEU A 167 13.95 -12.64 0.12
N ASN A 168 14.81 -11.67 0.36
CA ASN A 168 15.06 -11.14 1.71
C ASN A 168 13.77 -10.52 2.32
N THR A 169 12.95 -9.90 1.49
CA THR A 169 11.68 -9.33 1.94
C THR A 169 10.66 -10.41 2.27
N LEU A 170 10.57 -11.48 1.48
CA LEU A 170 9.69 -12.62 1.77
C LEU A 170 10.10 -13.33 3.06
N GLU A 171 11.39 -13.60 3.27
CA GLU A 171 11.93 -14.19 4.50
C GLU A 171 11.59 -13.32 5.73
N PHE A 172 11.83 -12.01 5.63
CA PHE A 172 11.49 -11.07 6.69
C PHE A 172 9.99 -11.03 7.01
N LEU A 173 9.13 -11.05 6.00
CA LEU A 173 7.68 -11.07 6.18
C LEU A 173 7.22 -12.39 6.81
N TYR A 174 7.76 -13.53 6.37
CA TYR A 174 7.46 -14.84 6.94
C TYR A 174 7.84 -14.93 8.43
N GLU A 175 9.05 -14.49 8.79
CA GLU A 175 9.55 -14.49 10.18
C GLU A 175 8.67 -13.65 11.13
N ASN A 176 8.07 -12.58 10.62
CA ASN A 176 7.36 -11.61 11.46
C ASN A 176 5.82 -11.71 11.38
N LEU A 177 5.27 -12.15 10.25
CA LEU A 177 3.83 -12.25 10.04
C LEU A 177 3.31 -13.69 10.07
N GLY A 178 4.21 -14.70 10.06
CA GLY A 178 3.85 -16.10 9.86
C GLY A 178 3.60 -16.47 8.39
N ASP A 179 3.16 -17.69 8.16
CA ASP A 179 2.96 -18.25 6.80
C ASP A 179 1.62 -17.82 6.18
N ARG A 180 1.51 -16.53 5.87
CA ARG A 180 0.30 -15.95 5.26
C ARG A 180 0.25 -16.22 3.75
N LYS A 181 -0.96 -16.24 3.21
CA LYS A 181 -1.17 -16.21 1.75
C LYS A 181 -0.64 -14.90 1.18
N ILE A 182 0.00 -15.01 0.02
CA ILE A 182 0.55 -13.88 -0.72
C ILE A 182 0.22 -14.02 -2.21
N ALA A 183 -0.08 -12.92 -2.86
CA ALA A 183 -0.02 -12.81 -4.30
C ALA A 183 1.19 -11.93 -4.67
N ILE A 184 2.07 -12.48 -5.50
CA ILE A 184 3.24 -11.78 -6.02
C ILE A 184 2.93 -11.42 -7.47
N CYS A 185 2.65 -10.14 -7.70
CA CYS A 185 2.34 -9.61 -9.03
C CYS A 185 3.62 -9.01 -9.62
N ARG A 186 4.09 -9.60 -10.71
CA ARG A 186 5.31 -9.20 -11.39
C ARG A 186 4.99 -8.57 -12.74
N GLU A 187 5.65 -7.47 -13.08
CA GLU A 187 5.59 -6.83 -14.39
C GLU A 187 4.16 -6.60 -14.90
N LEU A 188 3.29 -6.10 -14.03
CA LEU A 188 1.87 -5.85 -14.33
C LEU A 188 1.69 -5.08 -15.64
N THR A 189 0.77 -5.54 -16.47
CA THR A 189 0.43 -5.02 -17.80
C THR A 189 1.52 -5.12 -18.87
N LYS A 190 2.73 -5.62 -18.51
CA LYS A 190 3.86 -5.80 -19.43
C LYS A 190 3.85 -7.18 -20.09
N LEU A 191 4.74 -7.38 -21.07
CA LEU A 191 4.84 -8.65 -21.82
C LEU A 191 5.09 -9.88 -20.93
N TYR A 192 5.80 -9.70 -19.82
CA TYR A 192 6.17 -10.77 -18.88
C TYR A 192 5.38 -10.66 -17.57
N GLU A 193 4.13 -10.19 -17.67
CA GLU A 193 3.21 -10.20 -16.52
C GLU A 193 3.06 -11.61 -15.97
N ASP A 194 3.20 -11.74 -14.66
CA ASP A 194 3.06 -13.01 -13.97
C ASP A 194 2.47 -12.80 -12.57
N ILE A 195 1.51 -13.65 -12.19
CA ILE A 195 0.80 -13.56 -10.93
C ILE A 195 0.89 -14.90 -10.20
N MET A 196 1.75 -14.95 -9.20
CA MET A 196 1.90 -16.12 -8.32
C MET A 196 1.04 -15.96 -7.08
N ARG A 197 0.19 -16.96 -6.76
CA ARG A 197 -0.66 -16.99 -5.55
C ARG A 197 -0.31 -18.21 -4.74
N VAL A 198 0.38 -18.01 -3.64
CA VAL A 198 0.99 -19.05 -2.81
C VAL A 198 1.01 -18.63 -1.34
N THR A 199 1.66 -19.39 -0.47
CA THR A 199 2.03 -18.93 0.88
C THR A 199 3.42 -18.28 0.87
N LEU A 200 3.77 -17.57 1.95
CA LEU A 200 5.09 -16.94 2.08
C LEU A 200 6.21 -18.01 2.05
N SER A 201 6.00 -19.17 2.67
CA SER A 201 6.98 -20.27 2.65
C SER A 201 7.22 -20.82 1.25
N GLU A 202 6.15 -21.09 0.49
CA GLU A 202 6.23 -21.54 -0.90
C GLU A 202 6.92 -20.50 -1.81
N ALA A 203 6.63 -19.22 -1.60
CA ALA A 203 7.29 -18.13 -2.32
C ALA A 203 8.79 -18.06 -2.03
N ILE A 204 9.20 -18.24 -0.78
CA ILE A 204 10.61 -18.27 -0.37
C ILE A 204 11.34 -19.42 -1.08
N GLU A 205 10.77 -20.63 -1.09
CA GLU A 205 11.35 -21.78 -1.77
C GLU A 205 11.54 -21.52 -3.27
N TYR A 206 10.52 -20.95 -3.91
CA TYR A 206 10.61 -20.57 -5.32
C TYR A 206 11.75 -19.58 -5.60
N TYR A 207 11.86 -18.50 -4.78
CA TYR A 207 12.86 -17.44 -5.02
C TYR A 207 14.27 -17.80 -4.54
N LYS A 208 14.47 -18.88 -3.80
CA LYS A 208 15.81 -19.44 -3.54
C LYS A 208 16.45 -20.02 -4.81
N GLU A 209 15.63 -20.56 -5.70
CA GLU A 209 16.09 -21.17 -6.95
C GLU A 209 15.99 -20.21 -8.15
N ASN A 210 15.11 -19.19 -8.07
CA ASN A 210 14.81 -18.29 -9.17
C ASN A 210 15.14 -16.84 -8.80
N SER A 211 16.02 -16.22 -9.57
CA SER A 211 16.36 -14.81 -9.35
C SER A 211 15.19 -13.88 -9.71
N GLY A 212 14.91 -12.92 -8.85
CA GLY A 212 13.90 -11.88 -9.13
C GLY A 212 14.28 -11.01 -10.35
N ARG A 213 13.27 -10.65 -11.15
CA ARG A 213 13.41 -9.76 -12.32
C ARG A 213 12.19 -8.88 -12.46
N GLY A 214 12.39 -7.65 -12.92
CA GLY A 214 11.29 -6.70 -13.12
C GLY A 214 10.80 -6.05 -11.83
N GLU A 215 9.59 -5.55 -11.82
CA GLU A 215 8.97 -4.83 -10.71
C GLU A 215 7.88 -5.68 -10.06
N TYR A 216 7.76 -5.60 -8.75
CA TYR A 216 6.86 -6.41 -7.98
C TYR A 216 5.86 -5.60 -7.16
N VAL A 217 4.63 -6.10 -7.09
CA VAL A 217 3.66 -5.73 -6.07
C VAL A 217 3.35 -6.97 -5.26
N LEU A 218 3.58 -6.91 -3.96
CA LEU A 218 3.29 -7.97 -3.00
C LEU A 218 1.95 -7.66 -2.33
N VAL A 219 1.00 -8.59 -2.43
CA VAL A 219 -0.31 -8.46 -1.80
C VAL A 219 -0.45 -9.60 -0.80
N ILE A 220 -0.51 -9.28 0.48
CA ILE A 220 -0.42 -10.25 1.58
C ILE A 220 -1.74 -10.25 2.34
N GLN A 221 -2.24 -11.43 2.66
CA GLN A 221 -3.41 -11.60 3.50
C GLN A 221 -3.17 -11.00 4.89
N GLY A 222 -4.14 -10.24 5.40
CA GLY A 222 -4.17 -9.82 6.80
C GLY A 222 -4.31 -11.01 7.74
N LYS A 223 -4.20 -10.77 9.04
CA LYS A 223 -4.41 -11.79 10.07
C LYS A 223 -5.88 -12.26 10.03
N SER A 224 -6.11 -13.56 10.00
CA SER A 224 -7.47 -14.08 10.00
C SER A 224 -8.16 -13.89 11.35
N GLU A 225 -9.49 -13.79 11.35
CA GLU A 225 -10.25 -13.74 12.60
C GLU A 225 -10.03 -15.00 13.44
N GLU A 226 -9.83 -16.14 12.78
CA GLU A 226 -9.54 -17.43 13.43
C GLU A 226 -8.21 -17.39 14.17
N GLU A 227 -7.14 -16.88 13.54
CA GLU A 227 -5.83 -16.70 14.18
C GLU A 227 -5.92 -15.77 15.38
N ILE A 228 -6.67 -14.66 15.28
CA ILE A 228 -6.88 -13.73 16.40
C ILE A 228 -7.62 -14.41 17.55
N LEU A 229 -8.62 -15.22 17.24
CA LEU A 229 -9.37 -15.97 18.25
C LEU A 229 -8.52 -17.06 18.90
N GLN A 230 -7.71 -17.78 18.11
CA GLN A 230 -6.80 -18.80 18.63
C GLN A 230 -5.74 -18.19 19.56
N GLU A 231 -5.12 -17.08 19.18
CA GLU A 231 -4.15 -16.40 20.05
C GLU A 231 -4.76 -15.89 21.35
N LYS A 232 -6.00 -15.36 21.27
CA LYS A 232 -6.74 -14.97 22.48
C LYS A 232 -7.02 -16.16 23.37
N SER A 233 -7.41 -17.29 22.78
CA SER A 233 -7.68 -18.51 23.53
C SER A 233 -6.41 -19.09 24.15
N ALA A 234 -5.31 -19.15 23.38
CA ALA A 234 -4.01 -19.64 23.85
C ALA A 234 -3.45 -18.82 25.00
N ARG A 235 -3.71 -17.51 25.04
CA ARG A 235 -3.30 -16.63 26.14
C ARG A 235 -3.88 -17.07 27.49
N TRP A 236 -5.00 -17.79 27.48
CA TRP A 236 -5.72 -18.25 28.65
C TRP A 236 -5.58 -19.77 28.86
N GLU A 237 -4.72 -20.45 28.07
CA GLU A 237 -4.36 -21.84 28.33
C GLU A 237 -3.65 -21.97 29.69
N GLY A 238 -4.06 -22.94 30.46
CA GLY A 238 -3.51 -23.16 31.81
C GLY A 238 -4.16 -22.36 32.94
N ILE A 239 -5.06 -21.41 32.63
CA ILE A 239 -5.85 -20.67 33.63
C ILE A 239 -7.27 -21.24 33.64
N SER A 240 -7.79 -21.59 34.83
CA SER A 240 -9.18 -22.07 34.96
C SER A 240 -10.17 -20.97 34.55
N ILE A 241 -11.39 -21.36 34.16
CA ILE A 241 -12.45 -20.38 33.84
C ILE A 241 -12.80 -19.52 35.07
N GLU A 242 -12.76 -20.10 36.25
CA GLU A 242 -13.01 -19.40 37.52
C GLU A 242 -11.94 -18.33 37.79
N GLU A 243 -10.67 -18.69 37.64
CA GLU A 243 -9.55 -17.74 37.77
C GLU A 243 -9.64 -16.62 36.75
N HIS A 244 -10.00 -16.94 35.50
CA HIS A 244 -10.15 -15.95 34.45
C HIS A 244 -11.30 -14.97 34.76
N ILE A 245 -12.43 -15.44 35.30
CA ILE A 245 -13.51 -14.56 35.75
C ILE A 245 -13.03 -13.64 36.87
N ASN A 246 -12.29 -14.20 37.87
CA ASN A 246 -11.75 -13.43 38.97
C ASN A 246 -10.77 -12.35 38.56
N ILE A 247 -9.93 -12.58 37.51
CA ILE A 247 -9.04 -11.56 36.95
C ILE A 247 -9.86 -10.34 36.54
N TYR A 248 -10.93 -10.53 35.77
CA TYR A 248 -11.77 -9.40 35.30
C TYR A 248 -12.57 -8.74 36.45
N ILE A 249 -12.99 -9.48 37.44
CA ILE A 249 -13.63 -8.89 38.62
C ILE A 249 -12.64 -8.03 39.41
N ASN A 250 -11.40 -8.48 39.57
CA ASN A 250 -10.33 -7.70 40.20
C ASN A 250 -9.90 -6.46 39.39
N GLU A 251 -10.08 -6.48 38.09
CA GLU A 251 -9.91 -5.33 37.20
C GLU A 251 -11.10 -4.35 37.23
N GLY A 252 -12.15 -4.65 38.02
CA GLY A 252 -13.28 -3.76 38.26
C GLY A 252 -14.52 -4.05 37.43
N LEU A 253 -14.58 -5.15 36.67
CA LEU A 253 -15.79 -5.55 35.97
C LEU A 253 -16.78 -6.20 36.95
N ASN A 254 -18.08 -5.92 36.77
CA ASN A 254 -19.09 -6.69 37.49
C ASN A 254 -19.14 -8.14 36.94
N LYS A 255 -19.62 -9.08 37.79
CA LYS A 255 -19.67 -10.51 37.48
C LYS A 255 -20.32 -10.85 36.14
N LYS A 256 -21.39 -10.14 35.74
CA LYS A 256 -22.10 -10.37 34.46
C LYS A 256 -21.27 -9.99 33.25
N ASP A 257 -20.51 -8.90 33.33
CA ASP A 257 -19.66 -8.43 32.25
C ASP A 257 -18.34 -9.23 32.22
N ALA A 258 -17.78 -9.63 33.37
CA ALA A 258 -16.65 -10.56 33.43
C ALA A 258 -16.97 -11.90 32.72
N ILE A 259 -18.14 -12.50 32.98
CA ILE A 259 -18.58 -13.72 32.29
C ILE A 259 -18.71 -13.52 30.79
N LYS A 260 -19.23 -12.36 30.34
CA LYS A 260 -19.29 -12.04 28.91
C LYS A 260 -17.91 -11.96 28.29
N GLN A 261 -16.99 -11.30 28.96
CA GLN A 261 -15.63 -11.10 28.47
C GLN A 261 -14.87 -12.43 28.39
N VAL A 262 -14.94 -13.27 29.43
CA VAL A 262 -14.34 -14.62 29.43
C VAL A 262 -14.91 -15.50 28.30
N ALA A 263 -16.22 -15.46 28.08
CA ALA A 263 -16.86 -16.19 26.99
C ALA A 263 -16.32 -15.76 25.62
N LYS A 264 -16.14 -14.46 25.42
CA LYS A 264 -15.56 -13.87 24.19
C LYS A 264 -14.10 -14.25 24.03
N ASP A 265 -13.29 -14.16 25.07
CA ASP A 265 -11.85 -14.40 25.02
C ASP A 265 -11.50 -15.88 24.79
N ARG A 266 -12.32 -16.78 25.32
CA ARG A 266 -12.17 -18.24 25.14
C ARG A 266 -12.95 -18.81 23.97
N ASN A 267 -13.72 -17.97 23.27
CA ASN A 267 -14.59 -18.37 22.17
C ASN A 267 -15.53 -19.55 22.56
N ILE A 268 -16.09 -19.47 23.77
CA ILE A 268 -17.06 -20.45 24.30
C ILE A 268 -18.39 -19.79 24.61
N HIS A 269 -19.46 -20.60 24.69
CA HIS A 269 -20.79 -20.05 24.94
C HIS A 269 -20.90 -19.50 26.39
N LYS A 270 -21.56 -18.34 26.51
CA LYS A 270 -21.74 -17.66 27.81
C LYS A 270 -22.35 -18.56 28.89
N SER A 271 -23.27 -19.46 28.51
CA SER A 271 -23.90 -20.42 29.45
C SER A 271 -22.91 -21.44 30.01
N GLU A 272 -21.84 -21.74 29.31
CA GLU A 272 -20.77 -22.60 29.78
C GLU A 272 -19.92 -21.90 30.85
N VAL A 273 -19.49 -20.66 30.58
CA VAL A 273 -18.77 -19.84 31.57
C VAL A 273 -19.60 -19.62 32.82
N TYR A 274 -20.91 -19.43 32.69
CA TYR A 274 -21.81 -19.21 33.81
C TYR A 274 -21.80 -20.36 34.81
N LYS A 275 -21.63 -21.63 34.37
CA LYS A 275 -21.55 -22.80 35.28
C LYS A 275 -20.40 -22.68 36.27
N TYR A 276 -19.29 -22.10 35.85
CA TYR A 276 -18.10 -21.92 36.70
C TYR A 276 -18.17 -20.66 37.57
N SER A 277 -19.17 -19.82 37.38
CA SER A 277 -19.34 -18.60 38.17
C SER A 277 -20.26 -18.77 39.38
N ILE A 278 -20.89 -19.93 39.56
CA ILE A 278 -21.93 -20.14 40.60
C ILE A 278 -21.36 -19.99 42.00
N ASN A 279 -20.09 -20.33 42.19
CA ASN A 279 -19.42 -20.29 43.49
C ASN A 279 -18.56 -19.01 43.69
N LEU A 280 -18.58 -18.08 42.76
CA LEU A 280 -17.96 -16.77 42.83
C LEU A 280 -19.05 -15.72 43.13
#